data_35ed50c090829f5cfbd3123a5455f2db
#
_entry.id   35ed50c090829f5cfbd3123a5455f2db
#
_cell.length_a   1.000
_cell.length_b   1.000
_cell.length_c   1.000
_cell.angle_alpha   90.00
_cell.angle_beta   90.00
_cell.angle_gamma   90.00
#
_symmetry.space_group_name_H-M   'P 1'
#
loop_
_entity.id
_entity.type
_entity.pdbx_description
1 polymer ?
#
loop_
_entity_poly.entity_id
_entity_poly.type
_entity_poly.pdbx_seq_one_letter_code
_entity_poly.pdbx_strand_id
1 'polypeptide(L)'
;MLNTSLFSVLVHEQAKRYGDKTAMSYRDYEKNVWVPVSWNRFSEVVRKVSASLLALGVDVQENLAVFSQNMPECLYVDFGAYGVRAVTIPFYATSSESQVVYMVNDAEIRYVFVGEQYQYDIAFRSMPHCPTLQKLIIFDSSVVKNPQDTVSVYFEEFLQAGAGHEENEELKRRAAELRMDDLANILYTSGTTGASKGVMLSHRMYHDAIIANDAVLTLGEKDVVLNFLPFTHVFERAWSYLCLSEGAQLAVNLRPADVLQSLQEVHPTCMCAVPRFWEKVYAGVQEKIRQSNPVQRKLLHEALQVGKAYNVHYK
;
A
#
# COMPACT_ATOMS: atom_id res chain seq x y z
N MET A 1 3.80 12.74 21.40
CA MET A 1 5.10 12.30 20.85
C MET A 1 5.01 10.81 20.71
N LEU A 2 4.78 10.32 19.51
CA LEU A 2 4.98 8.93 19.19
C LEU A 2 6.46 8.66 19.40
N ASN A 3 6.77 7.80 20.36
CA ASN A 3 7.98 7.04 20.30
C ASN A 3 7.85 6.32 18.96
N THR A 4 8.64 6.69 17.95
CA THR A 4 8.56 6.14 16.61
C THR A 4 8.84 4.67 16.71
N SER A 5 7.77 3.94 16.97
CA SER A 5 7.78 2.50 17.13
C SER A 5 8.32 1.93 15.83
N LEU A 6 9.28 1.04 15.93
CA LEU A 6 9.73 0.28 14.78
C LEU A 6 8.53 -0.28 14.04
N PHE A 7 8.54 -0.28 12.72
CA PHE A 7 7.40 -0.73 11.92
C PHE A 7 6.94 -2.17 12.26
N SER A 8 7.84 -2.99 12.79
CA SER A 8 7.48 -4.33 13.30
C SER A 8 6.42 -4.33 14.40
N VAL A 9 6.27 -3.24 15.14
CA VAL A 9 5.31 -3.13 16.26
C VAL A 9 4.28 -2.02 16.08
N LEU A 10 4.44 -1.13 15.10
CA LEU A 10 3.59 0.04 14.90
C LEU A 10 2.08 -0.30 14.92
N VAL A 11 1.66 -1.23 14.08
CA VAL A 11 0.23 -1.60 13.97
C VAL A 11 -0.30 -2.19 15.28
N HIS A 12 0.53 -2.94 16.01
CA HIS A 12 0.15 -3.52 17.30
C HIS A 12 0.01 -2.47 18.40
N GLU A 13 0.90 -1.47 18.42
CA GLU A 13 0.80 -0.34 19.35
C GLU A 13 -0.42 0.54 19.06
N GLN A 14 -0.69 0.80 17.79
CA GLN A 14 -1.89 1.52 17.38
C GLN A 14 -3.18 0.74 17.70
N ALA A 15 -3.18 -0.58 17.56
CA ALA A 15 -4.32 -1.42 17.96
C ALA A 15 -4.60 -1.32 19.47
N LYS A 16 -3.56 -1.31 20.33
CA LYS A 16 -3.71 -1.08 21.77
C LYS A 16 -4.33 0.29 22.08
N ARG A 17 -3.98 1.30 21.28
CA ARG A 17 -4.43 2.69 21.48
C ARG A 17 -5.84 2.94 20.95
N TYR A 18 -6.17 2.39 19.77
CA TYR A 18 -7.38 2.74 19.04
C TYR A 18 -8.43 1.62 18.98
N GLY A 19 -8.05 0.36 19.25
CA GLY A 19 -8.98 -0.77 19.34
C GLY A 19 -9.80 -0.97 18.07
N ASP A 20 -11.12 -0.86 18.21
CA ASP A 20 -12.07 -1.09 17.12
C ASP A 20 -12.33 0.14 16.24
N LYS A 21 -11.63 1.27 16.47
CA LYS A 21 -11.67 2.38 15.53
C LYS A 21 -11.12 1.94 14.16
N THR A 22 -11.63 2.54 13.10
CA THR A 22 -11.21 2.23 11.73
C THR A 22 -9.77 2.68 11.50
N ALA A 23 -8.91 1.73 11.10
CA ALA A 23 -7.54 2.00 10.66
C ALA A 23 -7.49 2.27 9.16
N MET A 24 -8.23 1.48 8.39
CA MET A 24 -8.35 1.64 6.96
C MET A 24 -9.73 1.23 6.48
N SER A 25 -10.07 1.60 5.25
CA SER A 25 -11.25 1.11 4.54
C SER A 25 -10.90 0.85 3.08
N TYR A 26 -11.63 -0.04 2.44
CA TYR A 26 -11.49 -0.34 1.02
C TYR A 26 -12.87 -0.51 0.39
N ARG A 27 -12.95 -0.36 -0.93
CA ARG A 27 -14.22 -0.51 -1.64
C ARG A 27 -14.48 -1.96 -2.01
N ASP A 28 -15.59 -2.51 -1.53
CA ASP A 28 -16.19 -3.74 -2.04
C ASP A 28 -16.99 -3.38 -3.29
N TYR A 29 -16.49 -3.78 -4.47
CA TYR A 29 -17.11 -3.45 -5.76
C TYR A 29 -18.38 -4.25 -6.04
N GLU A 30 -18.53 -5.43 -5.46
CA GLU A 30 -19.74 -6.24 -5.61
C GLU A 30 -20.92 -5.62 -4.85
N LYS A 31 -20.68 -5.23 -3.61
CA LYS A 31 -21.68 -4.59 -2.74
C LYS A 31 -21.78 -3.08 -2.92
N ASN A 32 -20.82 -2.48 -3.62
CA ASN A 32 -20.71 -1.03 -3.82
C ASN A 32 -20.68 -0.24 -2.50
N VAL A 33 -19.91 -0.69 -1.53
CA VAL A 33 -19.74 -0.07 -0.21
C VAL A 33 -18.27 0.02 0.17
N TRP A 34 -17.95 0.96 1.07
CA TRP A 34 -16.66 1.01 1.75
C TRP A 34 -16.70 0.11 2.98
N VAL A 35 -15.79 -0.86 3.04
CA VAL A 35 -15.67 -1.83 4.13
C VAL A 35 -14.60 -1.34 5.09
N PRO A 36 -14.94 -1.06 6.37
CA PRO A 36 -13.96 -0.65 7.35
C PRO A 36 -13.15 -1.84 7.88
N VAL A 37 -11.88 -1.59 8.16
CA VAL A 37 -10.97 -2.49 8.89
C VAL A 37 -10.53 -1.79 10.15
N SER A 38 -10.81 -2.36 11.31
CA SER A 38 -10.39 -1.78 12.59
C SER A 38 -8.90 -2.00 12.85
N TRP A 39 -8.32 -1.20 13.76
CA TRP A 39 -6.94 -1.40 14.21
C TRP A 39 -6.73 -2.79 14.81
N ASN A 40 -7.70 -3.30 15.57
CA ASN A 40 -7.66 -4.66 16.11
C ASN A 40 -7.57 -5.70 14.98
N ARG A 41 -8.44 -5.57 13.96
CA ARG A 41 -8.42 -6.49 12.82
C ARG A 41 -7.12 -6.36 12.01
N PHE A 42 -6.63 -5.15 11.79
CA PHE A 42 -5.36 -4.93 11.11
C PHE A 42 -4.21 -5.64 11.85
N SER A 43 -4.11 -5.42 13.17
CA SER A 43 -3.11 -6.06 14.02
C SER A 43 -3.20 -7.59 14.02
N GLU A 44 -4.43 -8.13 14.05
CA GLU A 44 -4.67 -9.58 13.97
C GLU A 44 -4.12 -10.17 12.67
N VAL A 45 -4.47 -9.56 11.52
CA VAL A 45 -4.02 -10.07 10.21
C VAL A 45 -2.51 -9.94 10.05
N VAL A 46 -1.91 -8.83 10.50
CA VAL A 46 -0.45 -8.63 10.48
C VAL A 46 0.26 -9.73 11.28
N ARG A 47 -0.23 -10.10 12.47
CA ARG A 47 0.33 -11.23 13.23
C ARG A 47 0.24 -12.55 12.48
N LYS A 48 -0.91 -12.83 11.87
CA LYS A 48 -1.09 -14.04 11.06
C LYS A 48 -0.13 -14.08 9.86
N VAL A 49 0.05 -12.94 9.17
CA VAL A 49 1.03 -12.83 8.07
C VAL A 49 2.44 -13.13 8.58
N SER A 50 2.87 -12.52 9.70
CA SER A 50 4.19 -12.80 10.29
C SER A 50 4.37 -14.28 10.65
N ALA A 51 3.35 -14.89 11.27
CA ALA A 51 3.36 -16.30 11.62
C ALA A 51 3.45 -17.21 10.39
N SER A 52 2.70 -16.89 9.34
CA SER A 52 2.70 -17.65 8.09
C SER A 52 4.02 -17.52 7.33
N LEU A 53 4.63 -16.33 7.32
CA LEU A 53 5.97 -16.11 6.73
C LEU A 53 7.03 -16.93 7.48
N LEU A 54 6.96 -16.95 8.81
CA LEU A 54 7.86 -17.79 9.62
C LEU A 54 7.65 -19.28 9.31
N ALA A 55 6.41 -19.74 9.21
CA ALA A 55 6.07 -21.13 8.86
C ALA A 55 6.55 -21.52 7.46
N LEU A 56 6.60 -20.58 6.51
CA LEU A 56 7.22 -20.78 5.19
C LEU A 56 8.75 -20.79 5.22
N GLY A 57 9.37 -20.54 6.37
CA GLY A 57 10.83 -20.49 6.51
C GLY A 57 11.44 -19.25 5.85
N VAL A 58 10.75 -18.11 5.93
CA VAL A 58 11.31 -16.82 5.49
C VAL A 58 12.42 -16.40 6.44
N ASP A 59 13.58 -16.09 5.88
CA ASP A 59 14.77 -15.68 6.62
C ASP A 59 14.78 -14.16 6.92
N VAL A 60 15.65 -13.76 7.85
CA VAL A 60 15.89 -12.35 8.16
C VAL A 60 16.50 -11.65 6.93
N GLN A 61 15.95 -10.51 6.54
CA GLN A 61 16.31 -9.73 5.35
C GLN A 61 16.10 -10.47 4.02
N GLU A 62 15.25 -11.51 4.03
CA GLU A 62 14.82 -12.15 2.78
C GLU A 62 13.82 -11.27 2.02
N ASN A 63 13.92 -11.29 0.70
CA ASN A 63 13.11 -10.48 -0.20
C ASN A 63 11.78 -11.17 -0.55
N LEU A 64 10.67 -10.44 -0.39
CA LEU A 64 9.31 -10.86 -0.73
C LEU A 64 8.73 -9.87 -1.74
N ALA A 65 8.06 -10.32 -2.80
CA ALA A 65 7.42 -9.41 -3.74
C ALA A 65 5.92 -9.25 -3.46
N VAL A 66 5.41 -8.03 -3.73
CA VAL A 66 3.98 -7.72 -3.77
C VAL A 66 3.65 -7.15 -5.15
N PHE A 67 2.97 -7.93 -5.97
CA PHE A 67 2.56 -7.57 -7.32
C PHE A 67 1.05 -7.33 -7.34
N SER A 68 0.63 -6.11 -7.02
CA SER A 68 -0.78 -5.76 -6.83
C SER A 68 -1.04 -4.29 -7.08
N GLN A 69 -2.29 -3.94 -7.32
CA GLN A 69 -2.82 -2.61 -7.09
C GLN A 69 -2.82 -2.30 -5.59
N ASN A 70 -3.28 -1.06 -5.24
CA ASN A 70 -3.47 -0.71 -3.84
C ASN A 70 -4.60 -1.55 -3.22
N MET A 71 -4.25 -2.51 -2.39
CA MET A 71 -5.16 -3.34 -1.61
C MET A 71 -4.74 -3.31 -0.15
N PRO A 72 -5.66 -3.51 0.81
CA PRO A 72 -5.30 -3.64 2.23
C PRO A 72 -4.24 -4.70 2.49
N GLU A 73 -4.28 -5.78 1.73
CA GLU A 73 -3.34 -6.91 1.80
C GLU A 73 -1.89 -6.47 1.59
N CYS A 74 -1.64 -5.44 0.76
CA CYS A 74 -0.30 -4.88 0.59
C CYS A 74 0.27 -4.38 1.93
N LEU A 75 -0.56 -3.70 2.72
CA LEU A 75 -0.14 -3.22 4.05
C LEU A 75 -0.05 -4.36 5.07
N TYR A 76 -0.94 -5.36 4.99
CA TYR A 76 -0.82 -6.56 5.84
C TYR A 76 0.51 -7.28 5.60
N VAL A 77 0.92 -7.42 4.33
CA VAL A 77 2.18 -8.06 3.97
C VAL A 77 3.37 -7.19 4.36
N ASP A 78 3.34 -5.88 4.14
CA ASP A 78 4.43 -4.99 4.55
C ASP A 78 4.70 -5.11 6.07
N PHE A 79 3.68 -4.85 6.90
CA PHE A 79 3.85 -4.87 8.35
C PHE A 79 4.10 -6.28 8.90
N GLY A 80 3.52 -7.32 8.28
CA GLY A 80 3.80 -8.71 8.62
C GLY A 80 5.23 -9.13 8.30
N ALA A 81 5.76 -8.69 7.16
CA ALA A 81 7.16 -8.91 6.76
C ALA A 81 8.13 -8.22 7.72
N TYR A 82 7.83 -6.98 8.15
CA TYR A 82 8.64 -6.28 9.16
C TYR A 82 8.67 -7.02 10.51
N GLY A 83 7.56 -7.70 10.88
CA GLY A 83 7.51 -8.54 12.07
C GLY A 83 8.49 -9.71 12.07
N VAL A 84 8.85 -10.23 10.88
CA VAL A 84 9.88 -11.28 10.71
C VAL A 84 11.22 -10.73 10.20
N ARG A 85 11.39 -9.41 10.08
CA ARG A 85 12.56 -8.72 9.52
C ARG A 85 12.83 -9.06 8.05
N ALA A 86 11.78 -9.36 7.27
CA ALA A 86 11.89 -9.53 5.83
C ALA A 86 11.73 -8.19 5.09
N VAL A 87 12.10 -8.16 3.83
CA VAL A 87 12.10 -6.99 2.94
C VAL A 87 10.98 -7.14 1.94
N THR A 88 10.12 -6.12 1.74
CA THR A 88 9.08 -6.18 0.72
C THR A 88 9.47 -5.38 -0.52
N ILE A 89 9.17 -5.95 -1.69
CA ILE A 89 9.48 -5.40 -3.00
C ILE A 89 8.18 -5.25 -3.79
N PRO A 90 7.58 -4.05 -3.81
CA PRO A 90 6.35 -3.84 -4.55
C PRO A 90 6.63 -3.71 -6.06
N PHE A 91 5.93 -4.51 -6.85
CA PHE A 91 5.94 -4.42 -8.31
C PHE A 91 4.78 -3.56 -8.79
N TYR A 92 5.00 -2.77 -9.83
CA TYR A 92 3.91 -2.02 -10.45
C TYR A 92 2.82 -2.98 -10.94
N ALA A 93 1.57 -2.69 -10.61
CA ALA A 93 0.41 -3.53 -10.96
C ALA A 93 0.30 -3.82 -12.48
N THR A 94 0.94 -3.00 -13.31
CA THR A 94 0.98 -3.11 -14.77
C THR A 94 2.29 -3.66 -15.31
N SER A 95 3.17 -4.19 -14.45
CA SER A 95 4.45 -4.76 -14.89
C SER A 95 4.24 -5.89 -15.90
N SER A 96 5.06 -5.89 -16.93
CA SER A 96 5.09 -6.95 -17.93
C SER A 96 5.77 -8.22 -17.38
N GLU A 97 5.56 -9.35 -18.04
CA GLU A 97 6.20 -10.62 -17.69
C GLU A 97 7.72 -10.50 -17.65
N SER A 98 8.34 -9.85 -18.65
CA SER A 98 9.79 -9.64 -18.68
C SER A 98 10.31 -8.79 -17.51
N GLN A 99 9.53 -7.82 -17.06
CA GLN A 99 9.87 -7.02 -15.88
C GLN A 99 9.76 -7.85 -14.60
N VAL A 100 8.71 -8.68 -14.47
CA VAL A 100 8.53 -9.57 -13.32
C VAL A 100 9.68 -10.58 -13.26
N VAL A 101 10.00 -11.26 -14.37
CA VAL A 101 11.14 -12.18 -14.46
C VAL A 101 12.44 -11.51 -14.05
N TYR A 102 12.69 -10.30 -14.56
CA TYR A 102 13.90 -9.56 -14.20
C TYR A 102 13.97 -9.29 -12.68
N MET A 103 12.92 -8.71 -12.11
CA MET A 103 12.92 -8.30 -10.70
C MET A 103 12.97 -9.51 -9.75
N VAL A 104 12.28 -10.61 -10.09
CA VAL A 104 12.31 -11.84 -9.28
C VAL A 104 13.71 -12.43 -9.26
N ASN A 105 14.40 -12.48 -10.40
CA ASN A 105 15.75 -13.04 -10.50
C ASN A 105 16.81 -12.11 -9.89
N ASP A 106 16.70 -10.79 -10.11
CA ASP A 106 17.63 -9.79 -9.57
C ASP A 106 17.61 -9.73 -8.04
N ALA A 107 16.43 -9.88 -7.44
CA ALA A 107 16.25 -9.87 -6.00
C ALA A 107 16.12 -11.26 -5.36
N GLU A 108 16.33 -12.35 -6.12
CA GLU A 108 16.29 -13.74 -5.64
C GLU A 108 15.00 -14.10 -4.88
N ILE A 109 13.84 -13.63 -5.37
CA ILE A 109 12.56 -13.74 -4.69
C ILE A 109 12.03 -15.17 -4.70
N ARG A 110 11.64 -15.68 -3.51
CA ARG A 110 11.02 -17.01 -3.35
C ARG A 110 9.48 -16.94 -3.31
N TYR A 111 8.90 -15.85 -2.85
CA TYR A 111 7.46 -15.72 -2.62
C TYR A 111 6.95 -14.42 -3.23
N VAL A 112 5.90 -14.51 -4.06
CA VAL A 112 5.25 -13.35 -4.66
C VAL A 112 3.78 -13.32 -4.24
N PHE A 113 3.37 -12.25 -3.61
CA PHE A 113 1.98 -11.94 -3.34
C PHE A 113 1.38 -11.25 -4.56
N VAL A 114 0.27 -11.76 -5.09
CA VAL A 114 -0.36 -11.25 -6.31
C VAL A 114 -1.77 -10.75 -6.03
N GLY A 115 -2.14 -9.62 -6.64
CA GLY A 115 -3.44 -8.97 -6.43
C GLY A 115 -4.58 -9.69 -7.14
N GLU A 116 -4.91 -9.22 -8.33
CA GLU A 116 -6.04 -9.68 -9.14
C GLU A 116 -5.58 -10.64 -10.27
N GLN A 117 -6.51 -11.09 -11.11
CA GLN A 117 -6.26 -12.07 -12.17
C GLN A 117 -5.08 -11.71 -13.08
N TYR A 118 -4.95 -10.44 -13.48
CA TYR A 118 -3.87 -9.99 -14.36
C TYR A 118 -2.49 -10.26 -13.74
N GLN A 119 -2.31 -9.91 -12.46
CA GLN A 119 -1.03 -10.11 -11.78
C GLN A 119 -0.72 -11.59 -11.55
N TYR A 120 -1.74 -12.37 -11.22
CA TYR A 120 -1.62 -13.81 -11.11
C TYR A 120 -1.16 -14.43 -12.44
N ASP A 121 -1.83 -14.10 -13.55
CA ASP A 121 -1.53 -14.67 -14.87
C ASP A 121 -0.10 -14.35 -15.32
N ILE A 122 0.35 -13.11 -15.09
CA ILE A 122 1.73 -12.71 -15.39
C ILE A 122 2.73 -13.44 -14.49
N ALA A 123 2.49 -13.47 -13.19
CA ALA A 123 3.40 -14.12 -12.24
C ALA A 123 3.50 -15.62 -12.49
N PHE A 124 2.38 -16.29 -12.76
CA PHE A 124 2.34 -17.71 -13.06
C PHE A 124 3.13 -18.05 -14.34
N ARG A 125 2.94 -17.27 -15.43
CA ARG A 125 3.75 -17.44 -16.66
C ARG A 125 5.24 -17.15 -16.45
N SER A 126 5.59 -16.29 -15.50
CA SER A 126 6.97 -15.96 -15.17
C SER A 126 7.70 -17.10 -14.43
N MET A 127 6.97 -17.97 -13.71
CA MET A 127 7.58 -19.00 -12.85
C MET A 127 8.62 -19.89 -13.54
N PRO A 128 8.40 -20.41 -14.78
CA PRO A 128 9.38 -21.24 -15.46
C PRO A 128 10.75 -20.54 -15.73
N HIS A 129 10.76 -19.20 -15.68
CA HIS A 129 11.93 -18.36 -15.91
C HIS A 129 12.55 -17.80 -14.61
N CYS A 130 12.00 -18.21 -13.46
CA CYS A 130 12.38 -17.71 -12.13
C CYS A 130 12.74 -18.88 -11.21
N PRO A 131 13.97 -19.39 -11.24
CA PRO A 131 14.37 -20.62 -10.53
C PRO A 131 14.26 -20.52 -9.01
N THR A 132 14.29 -19.31 -8.44
CA THR A 132 14.11 -19.07 -7.00
C THR A 132 12.64 -19.06 -6.58
N LEU A 133 11.72 -18.75 -7.49
CA LEU A 133 10.31 -18.55 -7.18
C LEU A 133 9.61 -19.88 -6.84
N GLN A 134 9.14 -19.99 -5.61
CA GLN A 134 8.55 -21.23 -5.08
C GLN A 134 7.04 -21.17 -4.96
N LYS A 135 6.45 -20.00 -4.67
CA LYS A 135 5.02 -19.91 -4.41
C LYS A 135 4.46 -18.55 -4.78
N LEU A 136 3.22 -18.54 -5.27
CA LEU A 136 2.39 -17.35 -5.39
C LEU A 136 1.32 -17.36 -4.29
N ILE A 137 1.07 -16.22 -3.67
CA ILE A 137 0.01 -16.02 -2.68
C ILE A 137 -0.99 -15.02 -3.26
N ILE A 138 -2.22 -15.43 -3.48
CA ILE A 138 -3.25 -14.69 -4.24
C ILE A 138 -4.15 -13.94 -3.27
N PHE A 139 -4.23 -12.61 -3.39
CA PHE A 139 -5.06 -11.76 -2.53
C PHE A 139 -6.54 -11.90 -2.84
N ASP A 140 -6.91 -11.76 -4.11
CA ASP A 140 -8.30 -11.81 -4.55
C ASP A 140 -8.78 -13.25 -4.71
N SER A 141 -9.73 -13.66 -3.88
CA SER A 141 -10.32 -15.00 -3.91
C SER A 141 -11.11 -15.30 -5.20
N SER A 142 -11.45 -14.28 -5.99
CA SER A 142 -12.12 -14.44 -7.28
C SER A 142 -11.19 -14.87 -8.42
N VAL A 143 -9.87 -14.81 -8.20
CA VAL A 143 -8.86 -15.25 -9.18
C VAL A 143 -9.06 -16.74 -9.51
N VAL A 144 -9.17 -17.04 -10.80
CA VAL A 144 -9.23 -18.41 -11.29
C VAL A 144 -7.81 -18.90 -11.57
N LYS A 145 -7.35 -19.88 -10.78
CA LYS A 145 -6.02 -20.48 -10.95
C LYS A 145 -5.95 -21.30 -12.25
N ASN A 146 -4.79 -21.28 -12.89
CA ASN A 146 -4.50 -22.16 -14.01
C ASN A 146 -4.64 -23.63 -13.56
N PRO A 147 -5.32 -24.51 -14.34
CA PRO A 147 -5.47 -25.93 -13.97
C PRO A 147 -4.16 -26.69 -13.72
N GLN A 148 -3.04 -26.21 -14.25
CA GLN A 148 -1.70 -26.79 -14.04
C GLN A 148 -0.99 -26.20 -12.81
N ASP A 149 -1.58 -25.22 -12.14
CA ASP A 149 -1.00 -24.58 -10.97
C ASP A 149 -1.22 -25.43 -9.71
N THR A 150 -0.15 -25.99 -9.22
CA THR A 150 -0.12 -26.82 -7.99
C THR A 150 0.58 -26.13 -6.82
N VAL A 151 1.09 -24.91 -7.00
CA VAL A 151 1.97 -24.27 -6.02
C VAL A 151 1.38 -22.99 -5.42
N SER A 152 0.43 -22.34 -6.12
CA SER A 152 -0.21 -21.13 -5.63
C SER A 152 -1.32 -21.43 -4.61
N VAL A 153 -1.40 -20.54 -3.61
CA VAL A 153 -2.42 -20.59 -2.56
C VAL A 153 -3.16 -19.26 -2.47
N TYR A 154 -4.41 -19.28 -2.03
CA TYR A 154 -5.11 -18.04 -1.70
C TYR A 154 -4.62 -17.46 -0.37
N PHE A 155 -4.79 -16.17 -0.18
CA PHE A 155 -4.32 -15.45 1.01
C PHE A 155 -4.87 -16.03 2.32
N GLU A 156 -6.14 -16.43 2.33
CA GLU A 156 -6.73 -17.08 3.50
C GLU A 156 -6.07 -18.44 3.80
N GLU A 157 -5.74 -19.23 2.77
CA GLU A 157 -5.00 -20.50 2.94
C GLU A 157 -3.58 -20.24 3.48
N PHE A 158 -2.92 -19.20 2.98
CA PHE A 158 -1.63 -18.75 3.49
C PHE A 158 -1.72 -18.35 4.98
N LEU A 159 -2.75 -17.58 5.38
CA LEU A 159 -2.94 -17.20 6.78
C LEU A 159 -3.18 -18.41 7.69
N GLN A 160 -3.83 -19.47 7.19
CA GLN A 160 -4.05 -20.71 7.95
C GLN A 160 -2.74 -21.47 8.21
N ALA A 161 -1.74 -21.36 7.35
CA ALA A 161 -0.43 -22.01 7.56
C ALA A 161 0.31 -21.48 8.79
N GLY A 162 0.03 -20.25 9.21
CA GLY A 162 0.57 -19.64 10.43
C GLY A 162 -0.32 -19.82 11.68
N ALA A 163 -1.49 -20.45 11.55
CA ALA A 163 -2.45 -20.55 12.65
C ALA A 163 -1.84 -21.28 13.85
N GLY A 164 -1.98 -20.66 15.03
CA GLY A 164 -1.41 -21.18 16.30
C GLY A 164 0.07 -20.85 16.51
N HIS A 165 0.71 -20.13 15.57
CA HIS A 165 2.11 -19.71 15.69
C HIS A 165 2.26 -18.19 15.93
N GLU A 166 1.16 -17.45 16.14
CA GLU A 166 1.15 -15.99 16.29
C GLU A 166 1.87 -15.49 17.55
N GLU A 167 1.98 -16.35 18.57
CA GLU A 167 2.70 -16.09 19.83
C GLU A 167 4.07 -16.79 19.88
N ASN A 168 4.62 -17.21 18.73
CA ASN A 168 5.90 -17.90 18.65
C ASN A 168 7.04 -17.03 19.19
N GLU A 169 7.92 -17.60 20.02
CA GLU A 169 9.06 -16.89 20.61
C GLU A 169 10.04 -16.37 19.56
N GLU A 170 10.19 -17.06 18.43
CA GLU A 170 11.01 -16.58 17.32
C GLU A 170 10.45 -15.31 16.67
N LEU A 171 9.12 -15.18 16.56
CA LEU A 171 8.51 -13.93 16.09
C LEU A 171 8.79 -12.78 17.05
N LYS A 172 8.59 -13.01 18.35
CA LYS A 172 8.89 -12.01 19.38
C LYS A 172 10.35 -11.58 19.33
N ARG A 173 11.25 -12.55 19.20
CA ARG A 173 12.69 -12.30 19.08
C ARG A 173 13.02 -11.47 17.84
N ARG A 174 12.56 -11.88 16.67
CA ARG A 174 12.82 -11.15 15.41
C ARG A 174 12.27 -9.73 15.46
N ALA A 175 11.04 -9.54 15.94
CA ALA A 175 10.43 -8.22 16.07
C ALA A 175 11.22 -7.31 17.04
N ALA A 176 11.72 -7.86 18.15
CA ALA A 176 12.53 -7.12 19.12
C ALA A 176 13.95 -6.80 18.61
N GLU A 177 14.51 -7.64 17.75
CA GLU A 177 15.86 -7.48 17.18
C GLU A 177 15.89 -6.65 15.90
N LEU A 178 14.75 -6.13 15.40
CA LEU A 178 14.71 -5.26 14.22
C LEU A 178 15.62 -4.05 14.44
N ARG A 179 16.45 -3.77 13.45
CA ARG A 179 17.38 -2.66 13.47
C ARG A 179 16.91 -1.55 12.53
N MET A 180 17.19 -0.31 12.87
CA MET A 180 16.87 0.83 12.02
C MET A 180 17.54 0.75 10.63
N ASP A 181 18.69 0.09 10.54
CA ASP A 181 19.44 -0.09 9.29
C ASP A 181 19.03 -1.36 8.51
N ASP A 182 18.13 -2.21 9.07
CA ASP A 182 17.49 -3.28 8.31
C ASP A 182 16.73 -2.66 7.13
N LEU A 183 16.78 -3.32 5.98
CA LEU A 183 15.98 -2.91 4.83
C LEU A 183 14.49 -3.17 5.12
N ALA A 184 13.67 -2.18 4.80
CA ALA A 184 12.22 -2.30 4.81
C ALA A 184 11.68 -2.64 3.42
N ASN A 185 12.17 -1.91 2.41
CA ASN A 185 11.72 -2.08 1.03
C ASN A 185 12.87 -1.97 0.02
N ILE A 186 12.68 -2.59 -1.14
CA ILE A 186 13.45 -2.29 -2.36
C ILE A 186 12.46 -1.83 -3.42
N LEU A 187 12.59 -0.59 -3.90
CA LEU A 187 11.70 -0.01 -4.91
C LEU A 187 12.40 0.04 -6.27
N TYR A 188 11.87 -0.71 -7.25
CA TYR A 188 12.42 -0.69 -8.61
C TYR A 188 11.99 0.55 -9.35
N THR A 189 12.95 1.29 -9.90
CA THR A 189 12.72 2.49 -10.72
C THR A 189 13.23 2.28 -12.13
N SER A 190 12.58 2.90 -13.12
CA SER A 190 13.07 2.91 -14.49
C SER A 190 14.43 3.65 -14.53
N GLY A 191 15.51 2.88 -14.69
CA GLY A 191 16.85 3.46 -14.82
C GLY A 191 17.01 4.25 -16.13
N THR A 192 17.78 5.31 -16.10
CA THR A 192 18.16 6.08 -17.30
C THR A 192 19.01 5.26 -18.28
N THR A 193 19.54 4.11 -17.86
CA THR A 193 20.44 3.22 -18.62
C THR A 193 19.77 1.94 -19.14
N GLY A 194 18.45 1.82 -19.04
CA GLY A 194 17.65 0.72 -19.62
C GLY A 194 17.15 -0.32 -18.61
N ALA A 195 17.98 -0.90 -17.75
CA ALA A 195 17.52 -1.84 -16.73
C ALA A 195 16.97 -1.12 -15.50
N SER A 196 15.87 -1.64 -14.92
CA SER A 196 15.34 -1.14 -13.65
C SER A 196 16.36 -1.34 -12.53
N LYS A 197 16.43 -0.38 -11.59
CA LYS A 197 17.34 -0.42 -10.45
C LYS A 197 16.53 -0.49 -9.16
N GLY A 198 16.90 -1.39 -8.26
CA GLY A 198 16.31 -1.52 -6.94
C GLY A 198 16.90 -0.47 -5.97
N VAL A 199 16.07 0.49 -5.56
CA VAL A 199 16.43 1.48 -4.53
C VAL A 199 16.16 0.87 -3.17
N MET A 200 17.19 0.64 -2.39
CA MET A 200 17.12 0.04 -1.05
C MET A 200 16.74 1.12 -0.02
N LEU A 201 15.66 0.89 0.72
CA LEU A 201 15.14 1.78 1.75
C LEU A 201 15.15 1.06 3.11
N SER A 202 15.88 1.61 4.07
CA SER A 202 15.91 1.09 5.43
C SER A 202 14.74 1.63 6.26
N HIS A 203 14.46 1.00 7.40
CA HIS A 203 13.52 1.51 8.39
C HIS A 203 13.88 2.92 8.86
N ARG A 204 15.18 3.22 9.00
CA ARG A 204 15.68 4.56 9.37
C ARG A 204 15.23 5.63 8.40
N MET A 205 15.32 5.38 7.08
CA MET A 205 14.95 6.38 6.07
C MET A 205 13.46 6.75 6.17
N TYR A 206 12.59 5.77 6.39
CA TYR A 206 11.16 6.04 6.63
C TYR A 206 10.92 6.76 7.96
N HIS A 207 11.57 6.32 9.03
CA HIS A 207 11.48 6.94 10.34
C HIS A 207 11.86 8.43 10.30
N ASP A 208 13.01 8.76 9.70
CA ASP A 208 13.49 10.13 9.61
C ASP A 208 12.57 10.99 8.74
N ALA A 209 12.01 10.40 7.64
CA ALA A 209 11.02 11.07 6.82
C ALA A 209 9.71 11.33 7.59
N ILE A 210 9.24 10.38 8.40
CA ILE A 210 8.05 10.53 9.23
C ILE A 210 8.24 11.66 10.23
N ILE A 211 9.35 11.67 10.98
CA ILE A 211 9.64 12.73 11.96
C ILE A 211 9.69 14.12 11.29
N ALA A 212 10.39 14.21 10.14
CA ALA A 212 10.52 15.49 9.43
C ALA A 212 9.17 16.03 8.93
N ASN A 213 8.26 15.15 8.49
CA ASN A 213 6.95 15.55 8.01
C ASN A 213 5.97 15.80 9.16
N ASP A 214 5.98 15.01 10.24
CA ASP A 214 5.16 15.21 11.42
C ASP A 214 5.43 16.59 12.08
N ALA A 215 6.66 17.05 12.04
CA ALA A 215 7.03 18.36 12.54
C ALA A 215 6.30 19.55 11.86
N VAL A 216 5.77 19.36 10.66
CA VAL A 216 5.11 20.40 9.83
C VAL A 216 3.67 20.09 9.45
N LEU A 217 3.28 18.80 9.47
CA LEU A 217 1.95 18.34 9.12
C LEU A 217 1.17 18.00 10.40
N THR A 218 0.02 18.62 10.57
CA THR A 218 -0.85 18.33 11.72
C THR A 218 -1.82 17.21 11.32
N LEU A 219 -1.39 15.95 11.45
CA LEU A 219 -2.21 14.78 11.21
C LEU A 219 -2.61 14.11 12.54
N GLY A 220 -3.73 13.40 12.55
CA GLY A 220 -4.15 12.66 13.73
C GLY A 220 -5.34 11.72 13.51
N GLU A 221 -5.82 11.15 14.58
CA GLU A 221 -6.89 10.12 14.61
C GLU A 221 -8.24 10.54 14.01
N LYS A 222 -8.43 11.83 13.76
CA LYS A 222 -9.65 12.37 13.15
C LYS A 222 -9.54 12.52 11.65
N ASP A 223 -8.35 12.35 11.11
CA ASP A 223 -8.11 12.51 9.69
C ASP A 223 -8.49 11.24 8.91
N VAL A 224 -9.08 11.48 7.75
CA VAL A 224 -9.37 10.46 6.74
C VAL A 224 -8.57 10.78 5.50
N VAL A 225 -7.74 9.86 5.10
CA VAL A 225 -6.80 10.01 3.99
C VAL A 225 -7.24 9.15 2.82
N LEU A 226 -7.42 9.72 1.64
CA LEU A 226 -7.60 8.94 0.42
C LEU A 226 -6.23 8.55 -0.14
N ASN A 227 -5.95 7.25 -0.11
CA ASN A 227 -4.76 6.65 -0.67
C ASN A 227 -5.05 6.19 -2.11
N PHE A 228 -4.44 6.83 -3.12
CA PHE A 228 -4.72 6.53 -4.52
C PHE A 228 -3.50 6.48 -5.45
N LEU A 229 -2.38 7.05 -5.04
CA LEU A 229 -1.14 6.86 -5.78
C LEU A 229 -0.61 5.43 -5.51
N PRO A 230 0.17 4.84 -6.41
CA PRO A 230 0.62 3.47 -6.22
C PRO A 230 1.53 3.29 -4.99
N PHE A 231 1.28 2.26 -4.17
CA PHE A 231 2.18 1.86 -3.08
C PHE A 231 3.60 1.47 -3.54
N THR A 232 3.78 1.27 -4.84
CA THR A 232 5.09 1.05 -5.45
C THR A 232 5.98 2.30 -5.44
N HIS A 233 5.37 3.48 -5.26
CA HIS A 233 6.09 4.73 -5.14
C HIS A 233 6.39 5.09 -3.69
N VAL A 234 7.63 5.49 -3.41
CA VAL A 234 8.07 5.91 -2.06
C VAL A 234 7.20 7.02 -1.48
N PHE A 235 6.72 7.95 -2.30
CA PHE A 235 5.90 9.08 -1.85
C PHE A 235 4.59 8.63 -1.22
N GLU A 236 3.80 7.77 -1.89
CA GLU A 236 2.55 7.25 -1.34
C GLU A 236 2.79 6.31 -0.16
N ARG A 237 3.82 5.48 -0.26
CA ARG A 237 4.16 4.52 0.80
C ARG A 237 4.57 5.24 2.10
N ALA A 238 5.51 6.18 2.02
CA ALA A 238 5.95 6.96 3.17
C ALA A 238 4.81 7.81 3.76
N TRP A 239 3.95 8.40 2.90
CA TRP A 239 2.75 9.10 3.31
C TRP A 239 1.78 8.19 4.07
N SER A 240 1.52 7.00 3.56
CA SER A 240 0.64 6.02 4.23
C SER A 240 1.20 5.59 5.59
N TYR A 241 2.50 5.38 5.69
CA TYR A 241 3.14 5.02 6.97
C TYR A 241 3.08 6.17 7.98
N LEU A 242 3.29 7.42 7.54
CA LEU A 242 3.08 8.60 8.38
C LEU A 242 1.64 8.68 8.89
N CYS A 243 0.65 8.54 7.99
CA CYS A 243 -0.77 8.59 8.37
C CYS A 243 -1.13 7.50 9.39
N LEU A 244 -0.65 6.27 9.18
CA LEU A 244 -0.85 5.17 10.13
C LEU A 244 -0.14 5.43 11.47
N SER A 245 1.05 6.03 11.47
CA SER A 245 1.77 6.38 12.71
C SER A 245 1.02 7.42 13.52
N GLU A 246 0.31 8.35 12.89
CA GLU A 246 -0.50 9.37 13.54
C GLU A 246 -1.93 8.90 13.89
N GLY A 247 -2.27 7.67 13.53
CA GLY A 247 -3.58 7.08 13.81
C GLY A 247 -4.68 7.52 12.87
N ALA A 248 -4.36 8.16 11.75
CA ALA A 248 -5.32 8.54 10.72
C ALA A 248 -5.88 7.31 10.00
N GLN A 249 -7.11 7.41 9.52
CA GLN A 249 -7.76 6.38 8.72
C GLN A 249 -7.30 6.46 7.26
N LEU A 250 -6.89 5.33 6.66
CA LEU A 250 -6.62 5.23 5.23
C LEU A 250 -7.84 4.69 4.46
N ALA A 251 -8.35 5.44 3.48
CA ALA A 251 -9.27 4.92 2.48
C ALA A 251 -8.47 4.46 1.27
N VAL A 252 -8.31 3.15 1.12
CA VAL A 252 -7.46 2.53 0.09
C VAL A 252 -8.25 2.44 -1.22
N ASN A 253 -7.83 3.21 -2.21
CA ASN A 253 -8.47 3.25 -3.52
C ASN A 253 -7.77 2.28 -4.48
N LEU A 254 -8.47 1.19 -4.79
CA LEU A 254 -7.95 0.11 -5.65
C LEU A 254 -7.72 0.56 -7.09
N ARG A 255 -8.67 1.31 -7.67
CA ARG A 255 -8.68 1.67 -9.08
C ARG A 255 -8.43 3.16 -9.29
N PRO A 256 -7.34 3.55 -9.96
CA PRO A 256 -7.06 4.98 -10.23
C PRO A 256 -8.16 5.72 -10.99
N ALA A 257 -8.99 5.00 -11.76
CA ALA A 257 -10.12 5.58 -12.49
C ALA A 257 -11.22 6.09 -11.54
N ASP A 258 -11.36 5.50 -10.36
CA ASP A 258 -12.44 5.77 -9.42
C ASP A 258 -12.14 6.91 -8.43
N VAL A 259 -10.96 7.53 -8.52
CA VAL A 259 -10.50 8.55 -7.55
C VAL A 259 -11.52 9.67 -7.35
N LEU A 260 -12.12 10.19 -8.42
CA LEU A 260 -13.12 11.26 -8.29
C LEU A 260 -14.39 10.82 -7.56
N GLN A 261 -14.82 9.58 -7.78
CA GLN A 261 -15.95 8.98 -7.08
C GLN A 261 -15.58 8.73 -5.61
N SER A 262 -14.41 8.15 -5.37
CA SER A 262 -13.89 7.91 -4.02
C SER A 262 -13.77 9.18 -3.20
N LEU A 263 -13.36 10.30 -3.80
CA LEU A 263 -13.35 11.63 -3.14
C LEU A 263 -14.74 12.06 -2.69
N GLN A 264 -15.76 11.78 -3.51
CA GLN A 264 -17.16 12.14 -3.18
C GLN A 264 -17.80 11.21 -2.14
N GLU A 265 -17.33 9.97 -2.02
CA GLU A 265 -17.86 8.99 -1.07
C GLU A 265 -17.14 9.06 0.28
N VAL A 266 -15.81 9.19 0.25
CA VAL A 266 -14.95 9.15 1.45
C VAL A 266 -14.89 10.49 2.16
N HIS A 267 -15.01 11.61 1.44
CA HIS A 267 -14.81 12.96 1.97
C HIS A 267 -13.50 13.11 2.76
N PRO A 268 -12.33 12.80 2.15
CA PRO A 268 -11.07 12.81 2.88
C PRO A 268 -10.72 14.21 3.41
N THR A 269 -10.10 14.28 4.58
CA THR A 269 -9.59 15.52 5.17
C THR A 269 -8.27 15.93 4.54
N CYS A 270 -7.49 14.95 4.09
CA CYS A 270 -6.22 15.17 3.42
C CYS A 270 -5.88 14.01 2.45
N MET A 271 -4.98 14.28 1.54
CA MET A 271 -4.41 13.27 0.64
C MET A 271 -3.08 13.78 0.08
N CYS A 272 -2.18 12.88 -0.29
CA CYS A 272 -1.06 13.26 -1.13
C CYS A 272 -1.45 13.18 -2.61
N ALA A 273 -0.94 14.11 -3.40
CA ALA A 273 -1.22 14.15 -4.84
C ALA A 273 -0.03 14.71 -5.62
N VAL A 274 0.06 14.32 -6.88
CA VAL A 274 1.08 14.80 -7.80
C VAL A 274 0.51 15.94 -8.67
N PRO A 275 1.34 16.85 -9.23
CA PRO A 275 0.86 17.96 -10.05
C PRO A 275 -0.08 17.55 -11.17
N ARG A 276 0.20 16.44 -11.85
CA ARG A 276 -0.64 15.91 -12.92
C ARG A 276 -2.07 15.57 -12.50
N PHE A 277 -2.29 15.22 -11.25
CA PHE A 277 -3.64 15.01 -10.74
C PHE A 277 -4.43 16.32 -10.77
N TRP A 278 -3.85 17.40 -10.24
CA TRP A 278 -4.48 18.71 -10.21
C TRP A 278 -4.70 19.31 -11.61
N GLU A 279 -3.78 19.07 -12.54
CA GLU A 279 -3.95 19.44 -13.95
C GLU A 279 -5.18 18.77 -14.57
N LYS A 280 -5.38 17.47 -14.31
CA LYS A 280 -6.57 16.73 -14.75
C LYS A 280 -7.86 17.25 -14.12
N VAL A 281 -7.85 17.52 -12.81
CA VAL A 281 -9.00 18.12 -12.10
C VAL A 281 -9.34 19.47 -12.72
N TYR A 282 -8.35 20.33 -12.91
CA TYR A 282 -8.53 21.64 -13.55
C TYR A 282 -9.11 21.51 -14.96
N ALA A 283 -8.55 20.64 -15.79
CA ALA A 283 -9.04 20.39 -17.15
C ALA A 283 -10.51 19.90 -17.14
N GLY A 284 -10.85 18.99 -16.23
CA GLY A 284 -12.23 18.50 -16.05
C GLY A 284 -13.21 19.60 -15.65
N VAL A 285 -12.80 20.49 -14.75
CA VAL A 285 -13.61 21.67 -14.36
C VAL A 285 -13.82 22.60 -15.56
N GLN A 286 -12.76 22.89 -16.33
CA GLN A 286 -12.86 23.74 -17.52
C GLN A 286 -13.78 23.12 -18.57
N GLU A 287 -13.70 21.80 -18.77
CA GLU A 287 -14.59 21.10 -19.71
C GLU A 287 -16.06 21.18 -19.27
N LYS A 288 -16.33 20.96 -17.99
CA LYS A 288 -17.68 21.09 -17.42
C LYS A 288 -18.24 22.51 -17.61
N ILE A 289 -17.40 23.54 -17.45
CA ILE A 289 -17.77 24.94 -17.70
C ILE A 289 -18.12 25.15 -19.17
N ARG A 290 -17.32 24.61 -20.09
CA ARG A 290 -17.57 24.71 -21.55
C ARG A 290 -18.89 24.07 -21.96
N GLN A 291 -19.24 22.94 -21.36
CA GLN A 291 -20.47 22.17 -21.62
C GLN A 291 -21.71 22.76 -20.97
N SER A 292 -21.54 23.71 -20.02
CA SER A 292 -22.65 24.35 -19.31
C SER A 292 -23.40 25.35 -20.19
N ASN A 293 -24.68 25.59 -19.88
CA ASN A 293 -25.46 26.61 -20.55
C ASN A 293 -24.89 28.04 -20.28
N PRO A 294 -25.25 29.08 -21.07
CA PRO A 294 -24.65 30.41 -20.94
C PRO A 294 -24.79 31.05 -19.55
N VAL A 295 -25.90 30.82 -18.85
CA VAL A 295 -26.13 31.37 -17.51
C VAL A 295 -25.25 30.69 -16.48
N GLN A 296 -25.24 29.37 -16.48
CA GLN A 296 -24.35 28.57 -15.60
C GLN A 296 -22.87 28.87 -15.85
N ARG A 297 -22.47 29.00 -17.12
CA ARG A 297 -21.10 29.35 -17.49
C ARG A 297 -20.66 30.69 -16.90
N LYS A 298 -21.52 31.71 -16.98
CA LYS A 298 -21.25 33.01 -16.39
C LYS A 298 -21.07 32.91 -14.87
N LEU A 299 -21.99 32.24 -14.15
CA LEU A 299 -21.90 32.02 -12.72
C LEU A 299 -20.62 31.26 -12.32
N LEU A 300 -20.26 30.21 -13.04
CA LEU A 300 -19.05 29.45 -12.75
C LEU A 300 -17.78 30.28 -12.97
N HIS A 301 -17.74 31.12 -14.02
CA HIS A 301 -16.62 32.06 -14.23
C HIS A 301 -16.52 33.10 -13.11
N GLU A 302 -17.64 33.68 -12.68
CA GLU A 302 -17.68 34.63 -11.55
C GLU A 302 -17.21 33.97 -10.26
N ALA A 303 -17.67 32.75 -9.97
CA ALA A 303 -17.23 31.97 -8.80
C ALA A 303 -15.71 31.71 -8.80
N LEU A 304 -15.14 31.35 -9.97
CA LEU A 304 -13.69 31.17 -10.11
C LEU A 304 -12.91 32.47 -9.89
N GLN A 305 -13.41 33.60 -10.37
CA GLN A 305 -12.80 34.92 -10.15
C GLN A 305 -12.80 35.31 -8.68
N VAL A 306 -13.96 35.14 -8.00
CA VAL A 306 -14.07 35.39 -6.55
C VAL A 306 -13.13 34.49 -5.76
N GLY A 307 -13.11 33.17 -6.06
CA GLY A 307 -12.21 32.22 -5.39
C GLY A 307 -10.73 32.56 -5.61
N LYS A 308 -10.35 32.99 -6.83
CA LYS A 308 -8.98 33.45 -7.12
C LYS A 308 -8.65 34.71 -6.32
N ALA A 309 -9.51 35.71 -6.32
CA ALA A 309 -9.32 36.94 -5.57
C ALA A 309 -9.16 36.66 -4.08
N TYR A 310 -10.03 35.81 -3.50
CA TYR A 310 -9.97 35.45 -2.09
C TYR A 310 -8.63 34.79 -1.73
N ASN A 311 -8.20 33.79 -2.50
CA ASN A 311 -6.96 33.05 -2.19
C ASN A 311 -5.67 33.82 -2.47
N VAL A 312 -5.67 34.78 -3.40
CA VAL A 312 -4.47 35.56 -3.77
C VAL A 312 -4.35 36.84 -2.95
N HIS A 313 -5.46 37.46 -2.58
CA HIS A 313 -5.43 38.78 -1.93
C HIS A 313 -5.75 38.77 -0.43
N TYR A 314 -6.37 37.69 0.10
CA TYR A 314 -6.83 37.63 1.50
C TYR A 314 -6.19 36.48 2.31
N LYS A 315 -5.33 35.65 1.70
CA LYS A 315 -4.46 34.69 2.37
C LYS A 315 -3.02 35.01 2.09
#